data_615c4008baadf330589c25999d168702
#
_entry.id   615c4008baadf330589c25999d168702
#
_cell.length_a   1.000
_cell.length_b   1.000
_cell.length_c   1.000
_cell.angle_alpha   90.00
_cell.angle_beta   90.00
_cell.angle_gamma   90.00
#
_symmetry.space_group_name_H-M   'P 1'
#
loop_
_entity.id
_entity.type
_entity.pdbx_description
1 polymer ?
#
loop_
_entity_poly.entity_id
_entity_poly.type
_entity_poly.pdbx_seq_one_letter_code
_entity_poly.pdbx_strand_id
1 'polypeptide(L)'
;MTKQAEVDYPHAVGDIGREWLRTKPFRHDPRETARLLIDFGYVLQLLDLHAGTKLCELGCGPGWMTRLAARQGVDAMGFDISPEMIEIARDQARREGIEVRYEVADMENVDLGRRFDACLLYDALHHSRSPELVLRSAFWSLRPGGRLLLAEPNWKQRFEGREASQQFGTTELGYPPRRLKRALREAGFVDIERFHNNRKRLFSNRPVDVLAHVAEPLAYRILGAFWTQIWLRATAR
;
A
#
# COMPACT_ATOMS: atom_id res chain seq x y z
N MET A 1 -5.52 17.42 -12.12
CA MET A 1 -5.23 16.60 -10.93
C MET A 1 -4.48 17.43 -9.92
N THR A 2 -5.02 17.60 -8.73
CA THR A 2 -4.44 18.45 -7.67
C THR A 2 -4.35 17.65 -6.38
N LYS A 3 -3.42 18.00 -5.48
CA LYS A 3 -3.38 17.41 -4.13
C LYS A 3 -4.68 17.66 -3.37
N GLN A 4 -5.35 18.78 -3.65
CA GLN A 4 -6.65 19.08 -3.06
C GLN A 4 -7.70 18.03 -3.42
N ALA A 5 -7.68 17.47 -4.65
CA ALA A 5 -8.60 16.40 -5.03
C ALA A 5 -8.39 15.11 -4.22
N GLU A 6 -7.15 14.80 -3.84
CA GLU A 6 -6.87 13.67 -2.94
C GLU A 6 -7.41 13.94 -1.52
N VAL A 7 -7.28 15.18 -1.04
CA VAL A 7 -7.84 15.60 0.26
C VAL A 7 -9.36 15.49 0.25
N ASP A 8 -10.02 15.91 -0.82
CA ASP A 8 -11.47 16.01 -0.94
C ASP A 8 -12.13 14.69 -1.42
N TYR A 9 -11.35 13.68 -1.78
CA TYR A 9 -11.85 12.42 -2.33
C TYR A 9 -12.94 11.75 -1.47
N PRO A 10 -12.85 11.67 -0.12
CA PRO A 10 -13.92 11.07 0.68
C PRO A 10 -15.26 11.82 0.58
N HIS A 11 -15.24 13.13 0.38
CA HIS A 11 -16.44 13.90 0.11
C HIS A 11 -16.97 13.63 -1.31
N ALA A 12 -16.09 13.57 -2.29
CA ALA A 12 -16.45 13.40 -3.69
C ALA A 12 -17.14 12.06 -3.97
N VAL A 13 -16.78 10.98 -3.25
CA VAL A 13 -17.41 9.66 -3.41
C VAL A 13 -18.78 9.53 -2.74
N GLY A 14 -19.24 10.55 -1.99
CA GLY A 14 -20.54 10.58 -1.33
C GLY A 14 -20.70 9.53 -0.22
N ASP A 15 -21.93 9.36 0.29
CA ASP A 15 -22.21 8.50 1.45
C ASP A 15 -21.92 7.02 1.19
N ILE A 16 -22.27 6.52 0.00
CA ILE A 16 -22.00 5.13 -0.40
C ILE A 16 -20.50 4.86 -0.46
N GLY A 17 -19.74 5.79 -1.04
CA GLY A 17 -18.28 5.67 -1.09
C GLY A 17 -17.64 5.76 0.28
N ARG A 18 -18.12 6.66 1.17
CA ARG A 18 -17.65 6.75 2.55
C ARG A 18 -17.91 5.47 3.34
N GLU A 19 -19.09 4.88 3.20
CA GLU A 19 -19.40 3.59 3.83
C GLU A 19 -18.48 2.49 3.28
N TRP A 20 -18.24 2.47 1.98
CA TRP A 20 -17.28 1.59 1.35
C TRP A 20 -15.86 1.75 1.92
N LEU A 21 -15.39 2.96 2.23
CA LEU A 21 -14.11 3.22 2.89
C LEU A 21 -14.09 2.69 4.32
N ARG A 22 -15.17 2.92 5.09
CA ARG A 22 -15.29 2.46 6.49
C ARG A 22 -15.26 0.94 6.64
N THR A 23 -15.85 0.21 5.71
CA THR A 23 -15.98 -1.26 5.81
C THR A 23 -14.71 -2.03 5.48
N LYS A 24 -13.63 -1.39 4.98
CA LYS A 24 -12.34 -2.08 4.75
C LYS A 24 -11.79 -2.73 6.02
N PRO A 25 -11.29 -3.99 5.96
CA PRO A 25 -11.22 -4.89 4.80
C PRO A 25 -12.49 -5.75 4.58
N PHE A 26 -13.47 -5.70 5.50
CA PHE A 26 -14.66 -6.54 5.47
C PHE A 26 -15.73 -5.92 4.57
N ARG A 27 -15.66 -6.23 3.28
CA ARG A 27 -16.56 -5.75 2.24
C ARG A 27 -17.82 -6.59 2.14
N HIS A 28 -18.85 -6.03 1.48
CA HIS A 28 -20.03 -6.81 1.11
C HIS A 28 -19.70 -7.93 0.11
N ASP A 29 -18.66 -7.76 -0.72
CA ASP A 29 -18.15 -8.86 -1.57
C ASP A 29 -17.11 -9.69 -0.82
N PRO A 30 -17.41 -10.98 -0.51
CA PRO A 30 -16.46 -11.88 0.16
C PRO A 30 -15.16 -12.10 -0.62
N ARG A 31 -15.18 -11.96 -1.95
CA ARG A 31 -13.99 -12.12 -2.80
C ARG A 31 -13.02 -10.94 -2.59
N GLU A 32 -13.56 -9.74 -2.47
CA GLU A 32 -12.75 -8.56 -2.17
C GLU A 32 -12.18 -8.62 -0.75
N THR A 33 -13.00 -9.01 0.22
CA THR A 33 -12.54 -9.27 1.60
C THR A 33 -11.40 -10.28 1.62
N ALA A 34 -11.57 -11.44 0.97
CA ALA A 34 -10.53 -12.45 0.90
C ALA A 34 -9.23 -11.91 0.27
N ARG A 35 -9.34 -11.12 -0.80
CA ARG A 35 -8.19 -10.46 -1.44
C ARG A 35 -7.43 -9.56 -0.47
N LEU A 36 -8.13 -8.68 0.24
CA LEU A 36 -7.52 -7.74 1.18
C LEU A 36 -6.85 -8.46 2.37
N LEU A 37 -7.48 -9.51 2.90
CA LEU A 37 -6.90 -10.30 3.99
C LEU A 37 -5.66 -11.08 3.55
N ILE A 38 -5.63 -11.62 2.34
CA ILE A 38 -4.44 -12.26 1.76
C ILE A 38 -3.31 -11.24 1.63
N ASP A 39 -3.60 -10.03 1.16
CA ASP A 39 -2.61 -8.95 1.05
C ASP A 39 -2.05 -8.56 2.42
N PHE A 40 -2.91 -8.46 3.43
CA PHE A 40 -2.45 -8.21 4.79
C PHE A 40 -1.52 -9.32 5.29
N GLY A 41 -1.83 -10.59 5.03
CA GLY A 41 -0.93 -11.71 5.32
C GLY A 41 0.45 -11.56 4.67
N TYR A 42 0.50 -11.13 3.41
CA TYR A 42 1.78 -10.83 2.74
C TYR A 42 2.51 -9.64 3.37
N VAL A 43 1.80 -8.60 3.78
CA VAL A 43 2.42 -7.45 4.48
C VAL A 43 3.10 -7.92 5.77
N LEU A 44 2.42 -8.73 6.59
CA LEU A 44 3.00 -9.29 7.81
C LEU A 44 4.28 -10.07 7.54
N GLN A 45 4.28 -10.94 6.54
CA GLN A 45 5.43 -11.79 6.20
C GLN A 45 6.58 -11.00 5.56
N LEU A 46 6.29 -10.14 4.57
CA LEU A 46 7.34 -9.47 3.80
C LEU A 46 8.05 -8.37 4.60
N LEU A 47 7.36 -7.73 5.52
CA LEU A 47 7.94 -6.77 6.46
C LEU A 47 8.43 -7.42 7.75
N ASP A 48 8.16 -8.73 7.96
CA ASP A 48 8.51 -9.46 9.19
C ASP A 48 7.93 -8.77 10.44
N LEU A 49 6.63 -8.45 10.37
CA LEU A 49 5.95 -7.74 11.44
C LEU A 49 5.62 -8.70 12.59
N HIS A 50 5.97 -8.27 13.79
CA HIS A 50 5.67 -8.96 15.06
C HIS A 50 5.33 -7.93 16.14
N ALA A 51 4.90 -8.40 17.32
CA ALA A 51 4.60 -7.51 18.42
C ALA A 51 5.80 -6.62 18.77
N GLY A 52 5.55 -5.32 18.91
CA GLY A 52 6.56 -4.30 19.20
C GLY A 52 7.31 -3.76 17.98
N THR A 53 7.15 -4.33 16.77
CA THR A 53 7.69 -3.73 15.54
C THR A 53 7.08 -2.35 15.31
N LYS A 54 7.90 -1.34 15.04
CA LYS A 54 7.44 0.03 14.72
C LYS A 54 7.17 0.15 13.23
N LEU A 55 5.90 0.27 12.87
CA LEU A 55 5.43 0.39 11.49
C LEU A 55 4.90 1.80 11.20
N CYS A 56 5.32 2.42 10.11
CA CYS A 56 4.59 3.53 9.49
C CYS A 56 3.92 3.09 8.19
N GLU A 57 2.67 3.50 7.99
CA GLU A 57 1.96 3.36 6.71
C GLU A 57 1.76 4.76 6.12
N LEU A 58 2.32 5.01 4.94
CA LEU A 58 2.18 6.28 4.20
C LEU A 58 1.07 6.15 3.16
N GLY A 59 0.08 7.05 3.21
CA GLY A 59 -1.15 6.95 2.43
C GLY A 59 -2.07 5.87 2.99
N CYS A 60 -2.30 5.87 4.31
CA CYS A 60 -3.06 4.81 4.99
C CYS A 60 -4.57 4.82 4.68
N GLY A 61 -5.09 5.88 4.07
CA GLY A 61 -6.52 6.05 3.83
C GLY A 61 -7.33 5.86 5.10
N PRO A 62 -8.40 5.02 5.08
CA PRO A 62 -9.23 4.74 6.26
C PRO A 62 -8.55 3.83 7.30
N GLY A 63 -7.24 3.62 7.22
CA GLY A 63 -6.39 3.02 8.25
C GLY A 63 -6.57 1.53 8.51
N TRP A 64 -7.14 0.78 7.58
CA TRP A 64 -7.49 -0.61 7.82
C TRP A 64 -6.28 -1.54 8.02
N MET A 65 -5.18 -1.35 7.26
CA MET A 65 -3.96 -2.14 7.42
C MET A 65 -3.23 -1.78 8.71
N THR A 66 -3.05 -0.47 8.97
CA THR A 66 -2.48 0.02 10.23
C THR A 66 -3.24 -0.53 11.43
N ARG A 67 -4.58 -0.51 11.39
CA ARG A 67 -5.45 -1.01 12.47
C ARG A 67 -5.32 -2.52 12.68
N LEU A 68 -5.30 -3.32 11.60
CA LEU A 68 -5.09 -4.76 11.71
C LEU A 68 -3.68 -5.10 12.22
N ALA A 69 -2.65 -4.36 11.84
CA ALA A 69 -1.29 -4.53 12.35
C ALA A 69 -1.24 -4.22 13.86
N ALA A 70 -1.84 -3.11 14.30
CA ALA A 70 -1.93 -2.76 15.72
C ALA A 70 -2.64 -3.83 16.54
N ARG A 71 -3.70 -4.45 16.00
CA ARG A 71 -4.39 -5.58 16.64
C ARG A 71 -3.48 -6.80 16.88
N GLN A 72 -2.40 -6.95 16.09
CA GLN A 72 -1.38 -7.99 16.26
C GLN A 72 -0.22 -7.56 17.19
N GLY A 73 -0.36 -6.42 17.87
CA GLY A 73 0.67 -5.91 18.78
C GLY A 73 1.79 -5.11 18.10
N VAL A 74 1.66 -4.79 16.83
CA VAL A 74 2.59 -3.91 16.12
C VAL A 74 2.39 -2.47 16.59
N ASP A 75 3.47 -1.73 16.91
CA ASP A 75 3.42 -0.28 17.18
C ASP A 75 3.23 0.48 15.86
N ALA A 76 1.99 0.48 15.38
CA ALA A 76 1.65 0.98 14.06
C ALA A 76 1.18 2.44 14.09
N MET A 77 1.55 3.19 13.05
CA MET A 77 1.15 4.57 12.84
C MET A 77 0.80 4.81 11.38
N GLY A 78 -0.37 5.39 11.12
CA GLY A 78 -0.85 5.69 9.77
C GLY A 78 -0.81 7.19 9.46
N PHE A 79 -0.44 7.52 8.22
CA PHE A 79 -0.37 8.89 7.70
C PHE A 79 -1.16 8.99 6.40
N ASP A 80 -2.00 10.02 6.29
CA ASP A 80 -2.74 10.33 5.07
C ASP A 80 -2.87 11.83 4.90
N ILE A 81 -2.96 12.29 3.65
CA ILE A 81 -3.11 13.72 3.35
C ILE A 81 -4.53 14.22 3.64
N SER A 82 -5.53 13.34 3.64
CA SER A 82 -6.93 13.68 3.87
C SER A 82 -7.30 13.65 5.36
N PRO A 83 -7.68 14.81 5.96
CA PRO A 83 -8.17 14.84 7.34
C PRO A 83 -9.39 13.92 7.54
N GLU A 84 -10.29 13.82 6.55
CA GLU A 84 -11.47 12.96 6.64
C GLU A 84 -11.11 11.47 6.64
N MET A 85 -10.11 11.04 5.85
CA MET A 85 -9.59 9.66 5.91
C MET A 85 -9.05 9.34 7.31
N ILE A 86 -8.30 10.27 7.90
CA ILE A 86 -7.75 10.13 9.25
C ILE A 86 -8.87 10.08 10.31
N GLU A 87 -9.93 10.87 10.14
CA GLU A 87 -11.09 10.82 11.03
C GLU A 87 -11.80 9.47 10.94
N ILE A 88 -12.05 8.95 9.74
CA ILE A 88 -12.60 7.60 9.52
C ILE A 88 -11.71 6.54 10.19
N ALA A 89 -10.39 6.62 10.00
CA ALA A 89 -9.43 5.68 10.59
C ALA A 89 -9.49 5.67 12.12
N ARG A 90 -9.51 6.87 12.74
CA ARG A 90 -9.62 7.05 14.19
C ARG A 90 -10.96 6.55 14.74
N ASP A 91 -12.07 6.83 14.02
CA ASP A 91 -13.39 6.36 14.42
C ASP A 91 -13.48 4.84 14.41
N GLN A 92 -12.99 4.19 13.36
CA GLN A 92 -12.96 2.73 13.28
C GLN A 92 -12.07 2.10 14.37
N ALA A 93 -10.92 2.69 14.67
CA ALA A 93 -10.06 2.21 15.75
C ALA A 93 -10.75 2.31 17.12
N ARG A 94 -11.44 3.43 17.40
CA ARG A 94 -12.23 3.61 18.65
C ARG A 94 -13.36 2.57 18.74
N ARG A 95 -14.11 2.34 17.67
CA ARG A 95 -15.21 1.35 17.63
C ARG A 95 -14.72 -0.08 17.90
N GLU A 96 -13.52 -0.39 17.44
CA GLU A 96 -12.91 -1.70 17.62
C GLU A 96 -12.10 -1.82 18.92
N GLY A 97 -11.96 -0.74 19.72
CA GLY A 97 -11.17 -0.71 20.95
C GLY A 97 -9.68 -0.92 20.72
N ILE A 98 -9.15 -0.45 19.58
CA ILE A 98 -7.74 -0.62 19.20
C ILE A 98 -7.00 0.70 19.41
N GLU A 99 -5.92 0.66 20.19
CA GLU A 99 -4.99 1.77 20.33
C GLU A 99 -4.06 1.83 19.11
N VAL A 100 -4.18 2.88 18.33
CA VAL A 100 -3.36 3.11 17.13
C VAL A 100 -3.34 4.61 16.82
N ARG A 101 -2.23 5.08 16.26
CA ARG A 101 -2.03 6.51 15.94
C ARG A 101 -2.23 6.77 14.45
N TYR A 102 -2.93 7.87 14.18
CA TYR A 102 -3.12 8.39 12.84
C TYR A 102 -2.86 9.88 12.79
N GLU A 103 -2.11 10.35 11.80
CA GLU A 103 -1.77 11.77 11.61
C GLU A 103 -2.04 12.22 10.18
N VAL A 104 -2.47 13.48 10.04
CA VAL A 104 -2.59 14.11 8.72
C VAL A 104 -1.21 14.53 8.26
N ALA A 105 -0.73 13.94 7.16
CA ALA A 105 0.56 14.28 6.58
C ALA A 105 0.61 13.99 5.08
N ASP A 106 1.35 14.82 4.34
CA ASP A 106 1.64 14.59 2.93
C ASP A 106 2.85 13.66 2.80
N MET A 107 2.64 12.46 2.24
CA MET A 107 3.70 11.45 2.05
C MET A 107 4.85 11.94 1.17
N GLU A 108 4.66 13.00 0.35
CA GLU A 108 5.73 13.59 -0.45
C GLU A 108 6.67 14.51 0.38
N ASN A 109 6.24 14.93 1.58
CA ASN A 109 6.97 15.93 2.38
C ASN A 109 6.88 15.66 3.90
N VAL A 110 6.79 14.39 4.31
CA VAL A 110 6.77 14.03 5.72
C VAL A 110 8.18 13.71 6.21
N ASP A 111 8.54 14.26 7.37
CA ASP A 111 9.77 13.90 8.11
C ASP A 111 9.38 13.18 9.41
N LEU A 112 9.65 11.90 9.50
CA LEU A 112 9.32 11.06 10.65
C LEU A 112 10.56 10.68 11.49
N GLY A 113 11.76 11.13 11.10
CA GLY A 113 12.98 11.05 11.91
C GLY A 113 13.48 9.62 12.17
N ARG A 114 13.74 8.81 11.13
CA ARG A 114 14.46 7.51 11.17
C ARG A 114 14.14 6.60 12.37
N ARG A 115 12.87 6.47 12.73
CA ARG A 115 12.45 5.78 13.96
C ARG A 115 11.69 4.46 13.73
N PHE A 116 11.30 4.15 12.49
CA PHE A 116 10.50 2.97 12.18
C PHE A 116 11.34 1.79 11.71
N ASP A 117 10.91 0.58 12.08
CA ASP A 117 11.49 -0.68 11.64
C ASP A 117 10.99 -1.06 10.25
N ALA A 118 9.75 -0.68 9.97
CA ALA A 118 9.07 -0.97 8.73
C ALA A 118 8.27 0.24 8.21
N CYS A 119 8.21 0.38 6.90
CA CYS A 119 7.37 1.34 6.19
C CYS A 119 6.53 0.61 5.15
N LEU A 120 5.24 0.92 5.09
CA LEU A 120 4.31 0.38 4.12
C LEU A 120 3.79 1.48 3.20
N LEU A 121 3.80 1.22 1.91
CA LEU A 121 3.06 1.94 0.86
C LEU A 121 2.18 0.91 0.17
N TYR A 122 0.89 0.91 0.49
CA TYR A 122 -0.07 -0.04 -0.07
C TYR A 122 -1.16 0.70 -0.84
N ASP A 123 -1.16 0.55 -2.15
CA ASP A 123 -2.18 1.15 -3.03
C ASP A 123 -2.29 2.68 -2.83
N ALA A 124 -1.13 3.35 -2.72
CA ALA A 124 -1.02 4.75 -2.34
C ALA A 124 -0.10 5.59 -3.23
N LEU A 125 1.06 5.04 -3.64
CA LEU A 125 2.07 5.80 -4.38
C LEU A 125 1.57 6.35 -5.71
N HIS A 126 0.65 5.64 -6.37
CA HIS A 126 0.07 6.06 -7.66
C HIS A 126 -0.79 7.33 -7.55
N HIS A 127 -1.18 7.72 -6.34
CA HIS A 127 -1.82 9.02 -6.06
C HIS A 127 -0.81 10.16 -5.89
N SER A 128 0.49 9.87 -5.80
CA SER A 128 1.50 10.91 -5.67
C SER A 128 1.84 11.56 -7.01
N ARG A 129 2.24 12.84 -6.95
CA ARG A 129 2.78 13.56 -8.11
C ARG A 129 4.27 13.29 -8.33
N SER A 130 4.97 12.99 -7.25
CA SER A 130 6.40 12.69 -7.25
C SER A 130 6.70 11.42 -6.43
N PRO A 131 6.70 10.25 -7.06
CA PRO A 131 7.06 9.01 -6.37
C PRO A 131 8.47 9.06 -5.79
N GLU A 132 9.37 9.84 -6.39
CA GLU A 132 10.73 10.04 -5.93
C GLU A 132 10.76 10.73 -4.54
N LEU A 133 9.89 11.74 -4.31
CA LEU A 133 9.76 12.40 -3.01
C LEU A 133 9.18 11.46 -1.96
N VAL A 134 8.13 10.70 -2.31
CA VAL A 134 7.52 9.72 -1.38
C VAL A 134 8.53 8.67 -0.96
N LEU A 135 9.29 8.11 -1.90
CA LEU A 135 10.30 7.10 -1.58
C LEU A 135 11.44 7.66 -0.72
N ARG A 136 11.77 8.94 -0.90
CA ARG A 136 12.73 9.63 -0.04
C ARG A 136 12.18 9.85 1.37
N SER A 137 10.91 10.26 1.53
CA SER A 137 10.24 10.34 2.83
C SER A 137 10.19 8.98 3.52
N ALA A 138 9.85 7.91 2.79
CA ALA A 138 9.88 6.55 3.30
C ALA A 138 11.27 6.12 3.77
N PHE A 139 12.32 6.45 3.01
CA PHE A 139 13.72 6.17 3.39
C PHE A 139 14.11 6.87 4.70
N TRP A 140 13.79 8.16 4.83
CA TRP A 140 14.11 8.94 6.03
C TRP A 140 13.20 8.62 7.23
N SER A 141 12.10 7.90 7.03
CA SER A 141 11.26 7.37 8.11
C SER A 141 11.88 6.13 8.77
N LEU A 142 12.67 5.36 8.02
CA LEU A 142 13.23 4.09 8.43
C LEU A 142 14.58 4.25 9.14
N ARG A 143 14.78 3.49 10.22
CA ARG A 143 16.12 3.29 10.80
C ARG A 143 17.03 2.55 9.81
N PRO A 144 18.36 2.62 9.96
CA PRO A 144 19.25 1.76 9.19
C PRO A 144 18.88 0.27 9.36
N GLY A 145 18.78 -0.46 8.25
CA GLY A 145 18.30 -1.85 8.22
C GLY A 145 16.77 -1.99 8.23
N GLY A 146 16.02 -0.89 8.35
CA GLY A 146 14.56 -0.91 8.25
C GLY A 146 14.06 -1.30 6.86
N ARG A 147 12.88 -1.87 6.77
CA ARG A 147 12.32 -2.43 5.52
C ARG A 147 11.18 -1.58 4.99
N LEU A 148 11.21 -1.29 3.70
CA LEU A 148 10.07 -0.76 2.94
C LEU A 148 9.38 -1.88 2.19
N LEU A 149 8.05 -1.92 2.24
CA LEU A 149 7.21 -2.69 1.32
C LEU A 149 6.36 -1.73 0.50
N LEU A 150 6.47 -1.86 -0.82
CA LEU A 150 5.69 -1.14 -1.80
C LEU A 150 4.77 -2.14 -2.52
N ALA A 151 3.47 -1.95 -2.44
CA ALA A 151 2.45 -2.76 -3.12
C ALA A 151 1.52 -1.85 -3.93
N GLU A 152 1.77 -1.75 -5.23
CA GLU A 152 1.15 -0.76 -6.11
C GLU A 152 0.52 -1.39 -7.36
N PRO A 153 -0.50 -0.77 -7.93
CA PRO A 153 -0.97 -1.11 -9.27
C PRO A 153 0.17 -1.01 -10.29
N ASN A 154 0.11 -1.83 -11.32
CA ASN A 154 1.08 -1.73 -12.40
C ASN A 154 0.84 -0.49 -13.29
N TRP A 155 1.71 -0.29 -14.28
CA TRP A 155 1.64 0.85 -15.20
C TRP A 155 0.31 1.00 -15.96
N LYS A 156 -0.52 -0.06 -16.04
CA LYS A 156 -1.85 -0.03 -16.66
C LYS A 156 -2.84 0.82 -15.87
N GLN A 157 -2.61 1.03 -14.58
CA GLN A 157 -3.47 1.87 -13.73
C GLN A 157 -3.73 3.24 -14.37
N ARG A 158 -2.75 3.82 -15.02
CA ARG A 158 -2.92 5.09 -15.75
C ARG A 158 -4.03 5.07 -16.81
N PHE A 159 -4.42 3.90 -17.29
CA PHE A 159 -5.52 3.74 -18.27
C PHE A 159 -6.81 3.30 -17.57
N GLU A 160 -6.70 2.37 -16.61
CA GLU A 160 -7.83 1.81 -15.85
C GLU A 160 -8.40 2.84 -14.86
N GLY A 161 -7.55 3.66 -14.23
CA GLY A 161 -7.93 4.75 -13.32
C GLY A 161 -8.37 6.05 -14.01
N ARG A 162 -8.43 6.08 -15.36
CA ARG A 162 -8.75 7.31 -16.10
C ARG A 162 -10.14 7.85 -15.74
N GLU A 163 -11.12 6.98 -15.56
CA GLU A 163 -12.48 7.40 -15.18
C GLU A 163 -12.50 8.02 -13.79
N ALA A 164 -11.85 7.40 -12.80
CA ALA A 164 -11.72 7.94 -11.45
C ALA A 164 -10.99 9.30 -11.47
N SER A 165 -9.91 9.39 -12.24
CA SER A 165 -9.17 10.64 -12.46
C SER A 165 -10.04 11.74 -13.07
N GLN A 166 -10.88 11.42 -14.04
CA GLN A 166 -11.78 12.37 -14.68
C GLN A 166 -12.94 12.77 -13.77
N GLN A 167 -13.48 11.82 -13.03
CA GLN A 167 -14.63 12.04 -12.15
C GLN A 167 -14.28 12.80 -10.88
N PHE A 168 -13.15 12.44 -10.23
CA PHE A 168 -12.76 12.94 -8.92
C PHE A 168 -11.55 13.88 -8.94
N GLY A 169 -10.86 14.03 -10.09
CA GLY A 169 -9.65 14.85 -10.20
C GLY A 169 -8.42 14.24 -9.52
N THR A 170 -8.51 13.00 -9.03
CA THR A 170 -7.42 12.29 -8.36
C THR A 170 -6.30 11.92 -9.32
N THR A 171 -5.13 11.65 -8.76
CA THR A 171 -3.96 11.19 -9.51
C THR A 171 -3.97 9.66 -9.60
N GLU A 172 -3.96 9.11 -10.82
CA GLU A 172 -3.98 7.67 -11.07
C GLU A 172 -2.79 7.29 -11.96
N LEU A 173 -1.58 7.33 -11.39
CA LEU A 173 -0.35 7.08 -12.10
C LEU A 173 0.14 5.65 -11.89
N GLY A 174 0.17 4.86 -12.96
CA GLY A 174 0.82 3.56 -12.95
C GLY A 174 2.33 3.70 -13.24
N TYR A 175 3.15 3.00 -12.48
CA TYR A 175 4.60 3.06 -12.63
C TYR A 175 5.19 1.75 -13.17
N PRO A 176 6.06 1.79 -14.20
CA PRO A 176 6.80 0.61 -14.62
C PRO A 176 7.75 0.13 -13.49
N PRO A 177 7.88 -1.18 -13.27
CA PRO A 177 8.76 -1.72 -12.22
C PRO A 177 10.21 -1.23 -12.30
N ARG A 178 10.70 -0.97 -13.53
CA ARG A 178 12.06 -0.44 -13.74
C ARG A 178 12.21 0.98 -13.18
N ARG A 179 11.19 1.83 -13.35
CA ARG A 179 11.19 3.18 -12.80
C ARG A 179 11.19 3.14 -11.27
N LEU A 180 10.30 2.34 -10.67
CA LEU A 180 10.23 2.18 -9.21
C LEU A 180 11.55 1.66 -8.62
N LYS A 181 12.16 0.65 -9.24
CA LYS A 181 13.47 0.14 -8.80
C LYS A 181 14.58 1.19 -8.90
N ARG A 182 14.55 2.04 -9.93
CA ARG A 182 15.50 3.14 -10.07
C ARG A 182 15.29 4.18 -8.97
N ALA A 183 14.05 4.63 -8.77
CA ALA A 183 13.70 5.61 -7.75
C ALA A 183 14.04 5.12 -6.33
N LEU A 184 13.82 3.83 -6.02
CA LEU A 184 14.24 3.22 -4.76
C LEU A 184 15.75 3.32 -4.55
N ARG A 185 16.57 3.02 -5.57
CA ARG A 185 18.04 3.15 -5.45
C ARG A 185 18.47 4.60 -5.28
N GLU A 186 17.85 5.52 -6.02
CA GLU A 186 18.12 6.97 -5.92
C GLU A 186 17.72 7.53 -4.54
N ALA A 187 16.72 6.96 -3.89
CA ALA A 187 16.34 7.28 -2.51
C ALA A 187 17.31 6.71 -1.45
N GLY A 188 18.18 5.75 -1.81
CA GLY A 188 19.15 5.13 -0.90
C GLY A 188 18.85 3.68 -0.49
N PHE A 189 17.77 3.09 -0.99
CA PHE A 189 17.42 1.70 -0.70
C PHE A 189 18.34 0.71 -1.40
N VAL A 190 18.60 -0.40 -0.71
CA VAL A 190 19.37 -1.56 -1.18
C VAL A 190 18.50 -2.82 -1.11
N ASP A 191 19.02 -3.96 -1.57
CA ASP A 191 18.36 -5.29 -1.52
C ASP A 191 16.92 -5.26 -2.05
N ILE A 192 16.76 -4.65 -3.24
CA ILE A 192 15.44 -4.45 -3.85
C ILE A 192 14.97 -5.75 -4.50
N GLU A 193 14.06 -6.42 -3.81
CA GLU A 193 13.44 -7.67 -4.24
C GLU A 193 12.03 -7.43 -4.81
N ARG A 194 11.64 -8.26 -5.75
CA ARG A 194 10.29 -8.26 -6.30
C ARG A 194 9.56 -9.54 -5.94
N PHE A 195 8.37 -9.40 -5.41
CA PHE A 195 7.49 -10.50 -5.05
C PHE A 195 6.30 -10.58 -6.00
N HIS A 196 5.80 -11.77 -6.18
CA HIS A 196 4.64 -12.04 -7.01
C HIS A 196 3.47 -12.40 -6.11
N ASN A 197 2.40 -11.61 -6.18
CA ASN A 197 1.18 -11.92 -5.47
C ASN A 197 0.34 -12.88 -6.29
N ASN A 198 0.32 -14.14 -5.90
CA ASN A 198 -0.32 -15.24 -6.64
C ASN A 198 -1.71 -15.60 -6.09
N ARG A 199 -2.51 -14.60 -5.74
CA ARG A 199 -3.83 -14.75 -5.10
C ARG A 199 -4.75 -15.76 -5.78
N LYS A 200 -4.74 -15.84 -7.10
CA LYS A 200 -5.64 -16.69 -7.87
C LYS A 200 -5.31 -18.18 -7.77
N ARG A 201 -4.10 -18.54 -7.30
CA ARG A 201 -3.57 -19.91 -7.36
C ARG A 201 -3.18 -20.51 -6.01
N LEU A 202 -3.39 -19.76 -4.90
CA LEU A 202 -3.02 -20.23 -3.56
C LEU A 202 -3.67 -21.56 -3.16
N PHE A 203 -4.79 -21.92 -3.78
CA PHE A 203 -5.58 -23.12 -3.46
C PHE A 203 -6.06 -23.84 -4.73
N SER A 204 -5.23 -23.94 -5.76
CA SER A 204 -5.61 -24.72 -6.94
C SER A 204 -5.18 -26.18 -6.80
N ASN A 205 -6.10 -27.09 -7.09
CA ASN A 205 -5.85 -28.54 -7.17
C ASN A 205 -5.57 -29.03 -8.61
N ARG A 206 -5.45 -28.13 -9.56
CA ARG A 206 -5.21 -28.49 -10.97
C ARG A 206 -3.71 -28.63 -11.22
N PRO A 207 -3.23 -29.77 -11.79
CA PRO A 207 -1.82 -29.97 -12.12
C PRO A 207 -1.25 -28.85 -13.01
N VAL A 208 -2.06 -28.31 -13.93
CA VAL A 208 -1.67 -27.20 -14.80
C VAL A 208 -1.36 -25.91 -14.03
N ASP A 209 -2.03 -25.66 -12.90
CA ASP A 209 -1.80 -24.49 -12.07
C ASP A 209 -0.52 -24.65 -11.24
N VAL A 210 -0.18 -25.89 -10.85
CA VAL A 210 1.10 -26.23 -10.19
C VAL A 210 2.26 -26.03 -11.16
N LEU A 211 2.13 -26.55 -12.40
CA LEU A 211 3.12 -26.34 -13.45
C LEU A 211 3.27 -24.87 -13.82
N ALA A 212 2.16 -24.13 -13.88
CA ALA A 212 2.18 -22.70 -14.10
C ALA A 212 2.88 -21.94 -12.96
N HIS A 213 2.78 -22.42 -11.72
CA HIS A 213 3.49 -21.86 -10.57
C HIS A 213 5.03 -21.97 -10.72
N VAL A 214 5.49 -23.08 -11.26
CA VAL A 214 6.92 -23.31 -11.55
C VAL A 214 7.38 -22.52 -12.78
N ALA A 215 6.54 -22.41 -13.81
CA ALA A 215 6.84 -21.68 -15.05
C ALA A 215 6.61 -20.16 -14.93
N GLU A 216 5.88 -19.70 -13.93
CA GLU A 216 5.47 -18.32 -13.73
C GLU A 216 6.64 -17.34 -13.63
N PRO A 217 7.75 -17.60 -12.92
CA PRO A 217 8.89 -16.70 -12.88
C PRO A 217 9.47 -16.42 -14.28
N LEU A 218 9.44 -17.39 -15.19
CA LEU A 218 9.90 -17.24 -16.56
C LEU A 218 8.89 -16.49 -17.42
N ALA A 219 7.61 -16.87 -17.35
CA ALA A 219 6.51 -16.17 -18.02
C ALA A 219 6.38 -14.73 -17.53
N TYR A 220 6.66 -14.46 -16.26
CA TYR A 220 6.64 -13.12 -15.67
C TYR A 220 7.79 -12.24 -16.18
N ARG A 221 8.95 -12.81 -16.44
CA ARG A 221 10.07 -12.06 -17.09
C ARG A 221 9.71 -11.65 -18.52
N ILE A 222 8.93 -12.46 -19.22
CA ILE A 222 8.54 -12.26 -20.63
C ILE A 222 7.23 -11.45 -20.74
N LEU A 223 6.24 -11.75 -19.88
CA LEU A 223 4.89 -11.21 -19.95
C LEU A 223 4.54 -10.25 -18.80
N GLY A 224 5.53 -9.78 -18.05
CA GLY A 224 5.34 -8.97 -16.82
C GLY A 224 4.48 -7.71 -16.95
N ALA A 225 3.98 -7.41 -18.16
CA ALA A 225 3.04 -6.35 -18.45
C ALA A 225 1.58 -6.68 -18.09
N PHE A 226 1.26 -7.95 -17.78
CA PHE A 226 -0.12 -8.43 -17.62
C PHE A 226 -0.60 -8.57 -16.17
N TRP A 227 0.26 -8.28 -15.17
CA TRP A 227 -0.07 -8.44 -13.76
C TRP A 227 -0.59 -7.14 -13.16
N THR A 228 -1.60 -7.26 -12.30
CA THR A 228 -2.36 -6.12 -11.78
C THR A 228 -1.64 -5.37 -10.66
N GLN A 229 -0.71 -5.98 -9.96
CA GLN A 229 0.04 -5.34 -8.85
C GLN A 229 1.53 -5.63 -8.90
N ILE A 230 2.30 -4.68 -8.37
CA ILE A 230 3.75 -4.74 -8.19
C ILE A 230 4.06 -4.74 -6.69
N TRP A 231 4.78 -5.76 -6.22
CA TRP A 231 5.26 -5.86 -4.84
C TRP A 231 6.77 -5.77 -4.83
N LEU A 232 7.30 -4.74 -4.18
CA LEU A 232 8.74 -4.52 -4.01
C LEU A 232 9.05 -4.36 -2.53
N ARG A 233 10.04 -5.12 -2.05
CA ARG A 233 10.65 -4.93 -0.73
C ARG A 233 12.05 -4.36 -0.91
N ALA A 234 12.45 -3.45 -0.03
CA ALA A 234 13.77 -2.84 -0.04
C ALA A 234 14.23 -2.54 1.39
N THR A 235 15.54 -2.46 1.60
CA THR A 235 16.17 -2.19 2.89
C THR A 235 16.76 -0.78 2.89
N ALA A 236 16.52 -0.01 3.96
CA ALA A 236 17.14 1.30 4.16
C ALA A 236 18.60 1.13 4.67
N ARG A 237 19.51 1.86 4.05
CA ARG A 237 20.94 1.85 4.41
C ARG A 237 21.25 2.78 5.56
#